data_e886c9bb10fcda194b1313582fe88f4b
#
_entry.id   e886c9bb10fcda194b1313582fe88f4b
#
_cell.length_a   1.000
_cell.length_b   1.000
_cell.length_c   1.000
_cell.angle_alpha   90.00
_cell.angle_beta   90.00
_cell.angle_gamma   90.00
#
_symmetry.space_group_name_H-M   'P 1'
#
loop_
_entity.id
_entity.type
_entity.pdbx_description
1 polymer ?
#
loop_
_entity_poly.entity_id
_entity_poly.type
_entity_poly.pdbx_seq_one_letter_code
_entity_poly.pdbx_strand_id
1 'polypeptide(L)'
;MKTIKQFDFSGKKALVRVDFNVPQDENLKVTDNTRITAVKPTIEKILSDGGSVILMTHLGRPKGEKNDKYSLKHILPEIEKILGKSVKFAEDCIGEEAVKLASDLKSGEILLLENLRFYNEEEKGDKAFAEKLAKLGDAYVNDAFGTAHRAHASTAVIAEFFPQTKFFGLLMAKELEAIDKVLHSGEKPITAILGGSKVSTKITIIENILPVVDNLIIGGGMAFTFIKAQGGNVGNSLVEDDKLDLALEILEKAKNQNVKVYIPVDVIAAKEFNNDAERKEVAANEIPDGWMGLDVGSESQKINNDVIMNSKTILWNGPLGVFEMSNFAEGTKALGDSIAEATKAGAFSLVGGGDSVAFVKQFGYADKVSYVSTGGGAMLESLEGLELPGVSAINK
;
A
#
# COMPACT_ATOMS: atom_id res chain seq x y z
N MET A 1 9.59 -0.27 18.74
CA MET A 1 8.48 0.52 18.13
C MET A 1 7.59 1.06 19.26
N LYS A 2 7.33 2.38 19.29
CA LYS A 2 6.42 3.02 20.27
C LYS A 2 4.97 2.85 19.79
N THR A 3 4.26 1.86 20.31
CA THR A 3 2.87 1.60 19.93
C THR A 3 1.90 1.93 21.05
N ILE A 4 0.64 2.10 20.72
CA ILE A 4 -0.44 2.32 21.70
C ILE A 4 -0.67 1.14 22.66
N LYS A 5 -0.07 -0.04 22.40
CA LYS A 5 -0.29 -1.24 23.21
C LYS A 5 0.16 -1.07 24.67
N GLN A 6 1.22 -0.28 24.90
CA GLN A 6 1.80 -0.07 26.23
C GLN A 6 1.36 1.23 26.92
N PHE A 7 0.48 2.02 26.29
CA PHE A 7 0.01 3.28 26.83
C PHE A 7 -1.42 3.15 27.37
N ASP A 8 -1.66 3.72 28.54
CA ASP A 8 -2.99 3.80 29.14
C ASP A 8 -3.64 5.13 28.77
N PHE A 9 -4.74 5.05 28.02
CA PHE A 9 -5.51 6.21 27.58
C PHE A 9 -6.58 6.66 28.59
N SER A 10 -6.64 6.09 29.79
CA SER A 10 -7.64 6.44 30.80
C SER A 10 -7.68 7.97 31.04
N GLY A 11 -8.84 8.58 30.79
CA GLY A 11 -9.03 10.02 30.91
C GLY A 11 -8.27 10.90 29.92
N LYS A 12 -7.66 10.30 28.88
CA LYS A 12 -6.89 11.01 27.84
C LYS A 12 -7.69 11.20 26.56
N LYS A 13 -7.46 12.32 25.89
CA LYS A 13 -7.97 12.61 24.55
C LYS A 13 -6.90 12.24 23.54
N ALA A 14 -7.09 11.15 22.80
CA ALA A 14 -6.18 10.71 21.77
C ALA A 14 -6.49 11.41 20.43
N LEU A 15 -5.55 12.18 19.93
CA LEU A 15 -5.59 12.79 18.62
C LEU A 15 -5.04 11.79 17.60
N VAL A 16 -5.92 11.17 16.81
CA VAL A 16 -5.58 10.03 15.94
C VAL A 16 -5.61 10.45 14.48
N ARG A 17 -4.45 10.37 13.82
CA ARG A 17 -4.36 10.55 12.36
C ARG A 17 -4.68 9.23 11.66
N VAL A 18 -5.76 9.23 10.91
CA VAL A 18 -6.24 8.09 10.13
C VAL A 18 -6.28 8.42 8.64
N ASP A 19 -6.29 7.41 7.77
CA ASP A 19 -6.43 7.60 6.33
C ASP A 19 -7.82 7.15 5.85
N PHE A 20 -8.79 8.04 5.95
CA PHE A 20 -10.16 7.84 5.46
C PHE A 20 -10.38 8.44 4.06
N ASN A 21 -9.31 8.53 3.28
CA ASN A 21 -9.41 8.88 1.86
C ASN A 21 -9.96 7.69 1.07
N VAL A 22 -11.25 7.43 1.24
CA VAL A 22 -11.99 6.31 0.66
C VAL A 22 -12.65 6.70 -0.66
N PRO A 23 -12.82 5.75 -1.60
CA PRO A 23 -13.56 6.01 -2.83
C PRO A 23 -15.06 6.17 -2.54
N GLN A 24 -15.70 7.04 -3.32
CA GLN A 24 -17.12 7.35 -3.23
C GLN A 24 -17.76 7.24 -4.62
N ASP A 25 -19.05 6.90 -4.66
CA ASP A 25 -19.86 6.95 -5.86
C ASP A 25 -20.29 8.40 -6.21
N GLU A 26 -21.10 8.54 -7.26
CA GLU A 26 -21.64 9.83 -7.69
C GLU A 26 -22.55 10.52 -6.64
N ASN A 27 -23.09 9.73 -5.70
CA ASN A 27 -23.92 10.21 -4.59
C ASN A 27 -23.11 10.42 -3.30
N LEU A 28 -21.77 10.45 -3.39
CA LEU A 28 -20.82 10.60 -2.30
C LEU A 28 -20.88 9.49 -1.24
N LYS A 29 -21.45 8.32 -1.57
CA LYS A 29 -21.46 7.15 -0.70
C LYS A 29 -20.15 6.38 -0.82
N VAL A 30 -19.64 5.91 0.30
CA VAL A 30 -18.43 5.09 0.35
C VAL A 30 -18.64 3.77 -0.40
N THR A 31 -17.78 3.46 -1.35
CA THR A 31 -17.82 2.22 -2.14
C THR A 31 -16.81 1.17 -1.67
N ASP A 32 -15.75 1.57 -0.98
CA ASP A 32 -14.79 0.69 -0.30
C ASP A 32 -14.44 1.27 1.07
N ASN A 33 -14.79 0.56 2.12
CA ASN A 33 -14.60 0.98 3.52
C ASN A 33 -13.39 0.32 4.19
N THR A 34 -12.53 -0.38 3.44
CA THR A 34 -11.38 -1.14 3.95
C THR A 34 -10.50 -0.28 4.87
N ARG A 35 -10.22 0.98 4.50
CA ARG A 35 -9.38 1.89 5.27
C ARG A 35 -10.00 2.28 6.61
N ILE A 36 -11.33 2.46 6.66
CA ILE A 36 -12.05 2.76 7.89
C ILE A 36 -12.05 1.53 8.81
N THR A 37 -12.32 0.36 8.25
CA THR A 37 -12.31 -0.91 8.99
C THR A 37 -10.94 -1.22 9.58
N ALA A 38 -9.86 -0.93 8.85
CA ALA A 38 -8.50 -1.25 9.26
C ALA A 38 -8.04 -0.53 10.54
N VAL A 39 -8.55 0.68 10.81
CA VAL A 39 -8.20 1.45 12.02
C VAL A 39 -9.11 1.20 13.21
N LYS A 40 -10.21 0.45 13.03
CA LYS A 40 -11.15 0.14 14.11
C LYS A 40 -10.47 -0.43 15.36
N PRO A 41 -9.53 -1.38 15.29
CA PRO A 41 -8.84 -1.89 16.48
C PRO A 41 -8.09 -0.82 17.28
N THR A 42 -7.51 0.17 16.62
CA THR A 42 -6.84 1.32 17.28
C THR A 42 -7.84 2.16 18.08
N ILE A 43 -8.96 2.48 17.47
CA ILE A 43 -10.03 3.26 18.11
C ILE A 43 -10.60 2.48 19.29
N GLU A 44 -10.92 1.20 19.11
CA GLU A 44 -11.46 0.35 20.17
C GLU A 44 -10.49 0.21 21.36
N LYS A 45 -9.18 0.09 21.12
CA LYS A 45 -8.17 0.05 22.19
C LYS A 45 -8.21 1.32 23.03
N ILE A 46 -8.20 2.50 22.39
CA ILE A 46 -8.24 3.79 23.09
C ILE A 46 -9.51 3.93 23.92
N LEU A 47 -10.66 3.59 23.34
CA LEU A 47 -11.95 3.67 24.04
C LEU A 47 -12.08 2.67 25.19
N SER A 48 -11.52 1.45 25.01
CA SER A 48 -11.55 0.41 26.06
C SER A 48 -10.69 0.75 27.26
N ASP A 49 -9.66 1.56 27.09
CA ASP A 49 -8.87 2.12 28.21
C ASP A 49 -9.60 3.24 28.97
N GLY A 50 -10.77 3.68 28.49
CA GLY A 50 -11.46 4.84 29.06
C GLY A 50 -11.01 6.18 28.50
N GLY A 51 -10.32 6.18 27.35
CA GLY A 51 -9.98 7.39 26.59
C GLY A 51 -11.12 7.91 25.74
N SER A 52 -10.90 9.02 25.07
CA SER A 52 -11.71 9.55 23.99
C SER A 52 -10.86 9.73 22.73
N VAL A 53 -11.51 9.77 21.57
CA VAL A 53 -10.82 9.77 20.26
C VAL A 53 -11.19 11.01 19.46
N ILE A 54 -10.20 11.73 18.97
CA ILE A 54 -10.34 12.83 18.02
C ILE A 54 -9.71 12.39 16.72
N LEU A 55 -10.53 12.13 15.70
CA LEU A 55 -10.09 11.65 14.40
C LEU A 55 -9.73 12.82 13.49
N MET A 56 -8.53 12.74 12.90
CA MET A 56 -8.03 13.64 11.87
C MET A 56 -7.78 12.86 10.59
N THR A 57 -8.33 13.33 9.49
CA THR A 57 -8.10 12.71 8.17
C THR A 57 -8.22 13.70 7.04
N HIS A 58 -7.91 13.25 5.82
CA HIS A 58 -8.18 13.98 4.61
C HIS A 58 -9.11 13.19 3.68
N LEU A 59 -9.78 13.87 2.77
CA LEU A 59 -10.58 13.28 1.70
C LEU A 59 -10.30 14.06 0.41
N GLY A 60 -9.86 13.35 -0.63
CA GLY A 60 -9.59 13.93 -1.94
C GLY A 60 -8.48 14.98 -1.98
N ARG A 61 -8.60 15.90 -2.93
CA ARG A 61 -7.63 16.99 -3.17
C ARG A 61 -8.33 18.35 -3.35
N PRO A 62 -8.85 18.93 -2.27
CA PRO A 62 -9.59 20.20 -2.33
C PRO A 62 -8.71 21.44 -2.56
N LYS A 63 -7.38 21.30 -2.54
CA LYS A 63 -6.39 22.37 -2.81
C LYS A 63 -6.49 23.57 -1.86
N GLY A 64 -6.78 23.34 -0.59
CA GLY A 64 -6.86 24.38 0.44
C GLY A 64 -8.17 25.16 0.43
N GLU A 65 -9.20 24.67 -0.25
CA GLU A 65 -10.51 25.33 -0.32
C GLU A 65 -11.60 24.44 0.27
N LYS A 66 -12.48 25.02 1.09
CA LYS A 66 -13.65 24.33 1.60
C LYS A 66 -14.60 24.01 0.47
N ASN A 67 -14.85 22.72 0.23
CA ASN A 67 -15.70 22.24 -0.84
C ASN A 67 -16.54 21.06 -0.34
N ASP A 68 -17.86 21.18 -0.44
CA ASP A 68 -18.80 20.18 0.08
C ASP A 68 -18.55 18.78 -0.45
N LYS A 69 -18.14 18.63 -1.72
CA LYS A 69 -17.77 17.32 -2.30
C LYS A 69 -16.71 16.56 -1.48
N TYR A 70 -15.83 17.29 -0.82
CA TYR A 70 -14.73 16.73 -0.03
C TYR A 70 -14.97 16.83 1.49
N SER A 71 -16.19 17.20 1.91
CA SER A 71 -16.55 17.20 3.33
C SER A 71 -16.60 15.79 3.90
N LEU A 72 -16.04 15.60 5.08
CA LEU A 72 -16.08 14.33 5.79
C LEU A 72 -17.48 13.99 6.31
N LYS A 73 -18.44 14.89 6.25
CA LYS A 73 -19.86 14.62 6.53
C LYS A 73 -20.40 13.45 5.70
N HIS A 74 -19.94 13.32 4.44
CA HIS A 74 -20.44 12.29 3.53
C HIS A 74 -19.99 10.88 3.92
N ILE A 75 -18.86 10.75 4.61
CA ILE A 75 -18.35 9.46 5.06
C ILE A 75 -18.69 9.15 6.52
N LEU A 76 -19.20 10.13 7.29
CA LEU A 76 -19.56 9.99 8.70
C LEU A 76 -20.53 8.81 8.96
N PRO A 77 -21.62 8.62 8.17
CA PRO A 77 -22.53 7.50 8.40
C PRO A 77 -21.85 6.11 8.27
N GLU A 78 -20.89 5.97 7.34
CA GLU A 78 -20.14 4.72 7.19
C GLU A 78 -19.17 4.50 8.35
N ILE A 79 -18.54 5.58 8.87
CA ILE A 79 -17.68 5.52 10.06
C ILE A 79 -18.50 5.04 11.26
N GLU A 80 -19.66 5.65 11.53
CA GLU A 80 -20.55 5.27 12.62
C GLU A 80 -21.02 3.83 12.54
N LYS A 81 -21.39 3.39 11.34
CA LYS A 81 -21.79 2.00 11.06
C LYS A 81 -20.67 1.00 11.39
N ILE A 82 -19.43 1.27 10.96
CA ILE A 82 -18.28 0.39 11.18
C ILE A 82 -17.91 0.36 12.66
N LEU A 83 -17.88 1.51 13.32
CA LEU A 83 -17.50 1.62 14.73
C LEU A 83 -18.62 1.16 15.67
N GLY A 84 -19.88 1.13 15.19
CA GLY A 84 -21.05 0.82 16.02
C GLY A 84 -21.31 1.87 17.11
N LYS A 85 -20.87 3.11 16.88
CA LYS A 85 -20.95 4.23 17.83
C LYS A 85 -21.27 5.53 17.11
N SER A 86 -21.98 6.44 17.79
CA SER A 86 -22.14 7.82 17.32
C SER A 86 -20.81 8.55 17.32
N VAL A 87 -20.61 9.38 16.32
CA VAL A 87 -19.41 10.21 16.14
C VAL A 87 -19.83 11.67 16.05
N LYS A 88 -19.34 12.49 16.96
CA LYS A 88 -19.51 13.95 16.90
C LYS A 88 -18.74 14.48 15.69
N PHE A 89 -19.22 15.53 15.06
CA PHE A 89 -18.57 16.14 13.90
C PHE A 89 -18.33 17.62 14.14
N ALA A 90 -17.10 18.08 13.89
CA ALA A 90 -16.73 19.49 13.87
C ALA A 90 -16.64 20.00 12.43
N GLU A 91 -17.33 21.07 12.09
CA GLU A 91 -17.37 21.63 10.72
C GLU A 91 -16.07 22.33 10.29
N ASP A 92 -15.08 22.34 11.19
CA ASP A 92 -13.71 22.80 10.96
C ASP A 92 -12.73 21.91 11.76
N CYS A 93 -11.46 21.88 11.37
CA CYS A 93 -10.46 21.07 12.06
C CYS A 93 -9.66 21.85 13.13
N ILE A 94 -9.66 23.19 13.11
CA ILE A 94 -8.87 24.05 14.02
C ILE A 94 -9.65 25.25 14.56
N GLY A 95 -10.89 25.45 14.16
CA GLY A 95 -11.74 26.58 14.58
C GLY A 95 -12.23 26.46 16.04
N GLU A 96 -12.90 27.51 16.50
CA GLU A 96 -13.45 27.58 17.86
C GLU A 96 -14.41 26.43 18.18
N GLU A 97 -15.21 26.00 17.19
CA GLU A 97 -16.11 24.85 17.34
C GLU A 97 -15.33 23.56 17.61
N ALA A 98 -14.24 23.29 16.84
CA ALA A 98 -13.40 22.11 17.05
C ALA A 98 -12.76 22.11 18.43
N VAL A 99 -12.26 23.26 18.88
CA VAL A 99 -11.70 23.44 20.23
C VAL A 99 -12.74 23.15 21.30
N LYS A 100 -13.95 23.70 21.16
CA LYS A 100 -15.05 23.49 22.11
C LYS A 100 -15.47 22.02 22.15
N LEU A 101 -15.74 21.39 20.99
CA LEU A 101 -16.15 19.99 20.93
C LEU A 101 -15.08 19.05 21.50
N ALA A 102 -13.80 19.35 21.23
CA ALA A 102 -12.68 18.58 21.79
C ALA A 102 -12.56 18.76 23.32
N SER A 103 -12.77 19.98 23.82
CA SER A 103 -12.74 20.24 25.27
C SER A 103 -13.86 19.51 26.01
N ASP A 104 -15.07 19.48 25.44
CA ASP A 104 -16.28 18.89 26.01
C ASP A 104 -16.37 17.37 25.81
N LEU A 105 -15.40 16.78 25.10
CA LEU A 105 -15.38 15.35 24.75
C LEU A 105 -15.16 14.49 26.00
N LYS A 106 -16.07 13.54 26.22
CA LYS A 106 -16.05 12.64 27.39
C LYS A 106 -15.38 11.31 27.04
N SER A 107 -14.94 10.59 28.06
CA SER A 107 -14.47 9.22 27.93
C SER A 107 -15.47 8.35 27.14
N GLY A 108 -14.96 7.57 26.21
CA GLY A 108 -15.76 6.70 25.34
C GLY A 108 -16.40 7.39 24.13
N GLU A 109 -16.28 8.72 24.00
CA GLU A 109 -16.80 9.48 22.86
C GLU A 109 -15.76 9.63 21.75
N ILE A 110 -16.26 9.85 20.53
CA ILE A 110 -15.47 10.04 19.32
C ILE A 110 -15.87 11.36 18.66
N LEU A 111 -14.88 12.15 18.26
CA LEU A 111 -15.03 13.38 17.48
C LEU A 111 -14.29 13.21 16.13
N LEU A 112 -14.95 13.50 15.03
CA LEU A 112 -14.35 13.63 13.72
C LEU A 112 -14.20 15.11 13.38
N LEU A 113 -12.97 15.55 13.09
CA LEU A 113 -12.70 16.89 12.59
C LEU A 113 -12.96 16.94 11.08
N GLU A 114 -13.29 18.11 10.53
CA GLU A 114 -13.43 18.30 9.08
C GLU A 114 -12.09 18.12 8.35
N ASN A 115 -12.16 17.96 7.04
CA ASN A 115 -11.07 17.64 6.14
C ASN A 115 -9.86 18.57 6.31
N LEU A 116 -8.74 18.00 6.77
CA LEU A 116 -7.49 18.72 6.99
C LEU A 116 -7.00 19.48 5.75
N ARG A 117 -7.27 18.96 4.55
CA ARG A 117 -6.85 19.57 3.28
C ARG A 117 -7.71 20.74 2.82
N PHE A 118 -8.67 21.16 3.61
CA PHE A 118 -9.29 22.47 3.42
C PHE A 118 -8.33 23.61 3.78
N TYR A 119 -7.19 23.26 4.38
CA TYR A 119 -6.08 24.15 4.68
C TYR A 119 -4.84 23.75 3.88
N ASN A 120 -4.27 24.68 3.12
CA ASN A 120 -3.00 24.46 2.40
C ASN A 120 -1.83 24.18 3.33
N GLU A 121 -1.92 24.67 4.56
CA GLU A 121 -0.97 24.50 5.65
C GLU A 121 -0.73 23.03 6.00
N GLU A 122 -1.75 22.17 5.82
CA GLU A 122 -1.63 20.72 6.03
C GLU A 122 -0.55 20.13 5.11
N GLU A 123 -0.68 20.32 3.79
CA GLU A 123 0.25 19.71 2.82
C GLU A 123 1.63 20.40 2.84
N LYS A 124 1.72 21.64 3.30
CA LYS A 124 2.99 22.36 3.47
C LYS A 124 3.76 21.97 4.73
N GLY A 125 3.16 21.19 5.62
CA GLY A 125 3.78 20.87 6.91
C GLY A 125 3.92 22.10 7.82
N ASP A 126 2.93 23.01 7.80
CA ASP A 126 2.99 24.25 8.57
C ASP A 126 2.94 23.98 10.07
N LYS A 127 3.91 24.54 10.80
CA LYS A 127 4.10 24.31 12.23
C LYS A 127 3.00 24.96 13.07
N ALA A 128 2.52 26.14 12.69
CA ALA A 128 1.47 26.83 13.44
C ALA A 128 0.12 26.13 13.28
N PHE A 129 -0.15 25.56 12.10
CA PHE A 129 -1.32 24.70 11.87
C PHE A 129 -1.23 23.41 12.69
N ALA A 130 -0.07 22.75 12.69
CA ALA A 130 0.19 21.54 13.49
C ALA A 130 0.00 21.81 15.00
N GLU A 131 0.46 22.97 15.49
CA GLU A 131 0.28 23.39 16.90
C GLU A 131 -1.20 23.56 17.26
N LYS A 132 -2.01 24.16 16.37
CA LYS A 132 -3.45 24.29 16.59
C LYS A 132 -4.14 22.94 16.70
N LEU A 133 -3.80 21.98 15.83
CA LEU A 133 -4.29 20.60 15.93
C LEU A 133 -3.83 19.93 17.22
N ALA A 134 -2.55 20.08 17.59
CA ALA A 134 -1.98 19.45 18.78
C ALA A 134 -2.68 19.87 20.08
N LYS A 135 -3.18 21.11 20.16
CA LYS A 135 -3.91 21.64 21.33
C LYS A 135 -5.24 20.93 21.60
N LEU A 136 -5.75 20.14 20.66
CA LEU A 136 -7.01 19.42 20.80
C LEU A 136 -6.90 18.14 21.63
N GLY A 137 -5.70 17.56 21.79
CA GLY A 137 -5.52 16.25 22.44
C GLY A 137 -4.36 16.19 23.41
N ASP A 138 -4.32 15.13 24.23
CA ASP A 138 -3.29 14.85 25.23
C ASP A 138 -2.20 13.90 24.71
N ALA A 139 -2.52 13.12 23.68
CA ALA A 139 -1.61 12.17 23.04
C ALA A 139 -1.85 12.14 21.54
N TYR A 140 -0.80 11.90 20.77
CA TYR A 140 -0.85 11.77 19.32
C TYR A 140 -0.67 10.32 18.88
N VAL A 141 -1.53 9.85 18.00
CA VAL A 141 -1.47 8.51 17.43
C VAL A 141 -1.45 8.62 15.89
N ASN A 142 -0.39 8.14 15.27
CA ASN A 142 -0.33 8.01 13.82
C ASN A 142 -0.76 6.59 13.40
N ASP A 143 -1.91 6.50 12.73
CA ASP A 143 -2.47 5.25 12.21
C ASP A 143 -2.81 5.36 10.71
N ALA A 144 -2.11 6.25 10.01
CA ALA A 144 -2.33 6.58 8.61
C ALA A 144 -1.12 6.20 7.74
N PHE A 145 -0.86 4.90 7.57
CA PHE A 145 0.30 4.43 6.82
C PHE A 145 0.33 4.94 5.37
N GLY A 146 -0.82 5.00 4.69
CA GLY A 146 -0.91 5.51 3.32
C GLY A 146 -0.41 6.95 3.12
N THR A 147 -0.29 7.74 4.19
CA THR A 147 0.25 9.12 4.15
C THR A 147 1.60 9.27 4.87
N ALA A 148 2.17 8.19 5.39
CA ALA A 148 3.39 8.23 6.19
C ALA A 148 4.63 8.73 5.43
N HIS A 149 4.62 8.61 4.10
CA HIS A 149 5.67 9.09 3.19
C HIS A 149 5.66 10.62 2.98
N ARG A 150 4.72 11.34 3.59
CA ARG A 150 4.56 12.80 3.43
C ARG A 150 4.84 13.54 4.74
N ALA A 151 5.67 14.59 4.65
CA ALA A 151 5.98 15.46 5.79
C ALA A 151 4.87 16.51 6.04
N HIS A 152 3.59 16.07 6.05
CA HIS A 152 2.45 16.97 6.29
C HIS A 152 2.35 17.38 7.76
N ALA A 153 1.61 18.46 8.04
CA ALA A 153 1.43 18.97 9.39
C ALA A 153 0.88 17.90 10.34
N SER A 154 -0.18 17.19 9.94
CA SER A 154 -0.85 16.18 10.78
C SER A 154 -0.17 14.82 10.83
N THR A 155 0.78 14.52 9.92
CA THR A 155 1.45 13.21 9.85
C THR A 155 2.86 13.21 10.45
N ALA A 156 3.58 14.33 10.35
CA ALA A 156 4.96 14.42 10.81
C ALA A 156 5.17 15.57 11.81
N VAL A 157 4.86 16.81 11.42
CA VAL A 157 5.21 18.00 12.21
C VAL A 157 4.50 18.00 13.57
N ILE A 158 3.26 17.56 13.64
CA ILE A 158 2.46 17.48 14.87
C ILE A 158 3.13 16.67 15.98
N ALA A 159 3.93 15.66 15.63
CA ALA A 159 4.62 14.81 16.60
C ALA A 159 5.63 15.58 17.47
N GLU A 160 6.11 16.75 17.01
CA GLU A 160 7.00 17.62 17.79
C GLU A 160 6.33 18.16 19.06
N PHE A 161 5.00 18.30 19.05
CA PHE A 161 4.21 18.82 20.18
C PHE A 161 3.86 17.73 21.22
N PHE A 162 4.21 16.46 20.93
CA PHE A 162 3.96 15.32 21.83
C PHE A 162 5.26 14.55 22.11
N PRO A 163 6.25 15.15 22.78
CA PRO A 163 7.59 14.53 22.93
C PRO A 163 7.56 13.18 23.67
N GLN A 164 6.58 12.98 24.58
CA GLN A 164 6.45 11.77 25.39
C GLN A 164 5.20 10.93 25.06
N THR A 165 4.18 11.53 24.44
CA THR A 165 2.88 10.92 24.22
C THR A 165 2.52 10.81 22.73
N LYS A 166 3.47 10.31 21.93
CA LYS A 166 3.30 10.01 20.49
C LYS A 166 3.53 8.54 20.23
N PHE A 167 2.62 7.93 19.46
CA PHE A 167 2.59 6.48 19.26
C PHE A 167 2.17 6.11 17.85
N PHE A 168 2.56 4.92 17.43
CA PHE A 168 1.93 4.25 16.28
C PHE A 168 0.63 3.59 16.71
N GLY A 169 -0.41 3.75 15.90
CA GLY A 169 -1.62 2.94 16.00
C GLY A 169 -1.37 1.49 15.58
N LEU A 170 -2.37 0.63 15.77
CA LEU A 170 -2.22 -0.80 15.50
C LEU A 170 -2.10 -1.13 14.00
N LEU A 171 -2.76 -0.35 13.13
CA LEU A 171 -2.61 -0.49 11.67
C LEU A 171 -1.19 -0.14 11.25
N MET A 172 -0.70 1.03 11.64
CA MET A 172 0.65 1.49 11.32
C MET A 172 1.69 0.49 11.80
N ALA A 173 1.54 -0.05 13.02
CA ALA A 173 2.45 -1.05 13.57
C ALA A 173 2.48 -2.34 12.72
N LYS A 174 1.30 -2.84 12.29
CA LYS A 174 1.21 -4.03 11.43
C LYS A 174 1.85 -3.81 10.05
N GLU A 175 1.65 -2.64 9.45
CA GLU A 175 2.27 -2.29 8.17
C GLU A 175 3.80 -2.31 8.29
N LEU A 176 4.34 -1.65 9.31
CA LEU A 176 5.78 -1.61 9.56
C LEU A 176 6.37 -3.00 9.88
N GLU A 177 5.66 -3.81 10.68
CA GLU A 177 6.05 -5.19 10.98
C GLU A 177 6.05 -6.07 9.73
N ALA A 178 5.06 -5.90 8.83
CA ALA A 178 4.97 -6.67 7.59
C ALA A 178 6.12 -6.33 6.62
N ILE A 179 6.47 -5.04 6.50
CA ILE A 179 7.60 -4.58 5.68
C ILE A 179 8.93 -5.07 6.28
N ASP A 180 9.10 -4.97 7.60
CA ASP A 180 10.29 -5.45 8.29
C ASP A 180 10.53 -6.95 8.06
N LYS A 181 9.47 -7.75 8.05
CA LYS A 181 9.56 -9.19 7.72
C LYS A 181 10.09 -9.43 6.32
N VAL A 182 9.80 -8.57 5.36
CA VAL A 182 10.35 -8.72 4.00
C VAL A 182 11.79 -8.23 3.94
N LEU A 183 12.08 -7.05 4.51
CA LEU A 183 13.35 -6.37 4.30
C LEU A 183 14.47 -6.77 5.26
N HIS A 184 14.14 -7.25 6.48
CA HIS A 184 15.14 -7.44 7.53
C HIS A 184 15.04 -8.77 8.29
N SER A 185 13.82 -9.20 8.66
CA SER A 185 13.64 -10.29 9.62
C SER A 185 12.95 -11.55 9.04
N GLY A 186 12.74 -11.61 7.71
CA GLY A 186 12.05 -12.71 7.05
C GLY A 186 12.85 -13.99 7.00
N GLU A 187 12.15 -15.12 7.11
CA GLU A 187 12.75 -16.44 6.90
C GLU A 187 13.07 -16.65 5.42
N LYS A 188 14.23 -17.25 5.15
CA LYS A 188 14.68 -17.60 3.80
C LYS A 188 14.18 -18.98 3.39
N PRO A 189 13.94 -19.20 2.06
CA PRO A 189 14.15 -18.30 0.93
C PRO A 189 13.13 -17.16 0.89
N ILE A 190 13.62 -15.95 0.57
CA ILE A 190 12.78 -14.77 0.33
C ILE A 190 12.59 -14.59 -1.16
N THR A 191 11.36 -14.53 -1.62
CA THR A 191 11.00 -14.31 -3.03
C THR A 191 10.25 -12.99 -3.19
N ALA A 192 10.76 -12.12 -4.05
CA ALA A 192 10.02 -10.93 -4.51
C ALA A 192 9.44 -11.18 -5.90
N ILE A 193 8.18 -10.79 -6.08
CA ILE A 193 7.49 -10.78 -7.37
C ILE A 193 7.24 -9.33 -7.73
N LEU A 194 7.83 -8.88 -8.83
CA LEU A 194 7.66 -7.54 -9.36
C LEU A 194 7.04 -7.60 -10.73
N GLY A 195 5.85 -7.04 -10.86
CA GLY A 195 5.14 -6.89 -12.13
C GLY A 195 4.85 -5.42 -12.41
N GLY A 196 4.22 -5.20 -13.56
CA GLY A 196 3.84 -3.86 -13.99
C GLY A 196 4.31 -3.56 -15.42
N SER A 197 4.06 -2.34 -15.88
CA SER A 197 4.30 -1.98 -17.29
C SER A 197 5.74 -1.58 -17.59
N LYS A 198 6.48 -1.02 -16.61
CA LYS A 198 7.77 -0.34 -16.86
C LYS A 198 8.84 -0.70 -15.86
N VAL A 199 10.05 -1.01 -16.33
CA VAL A 199 11.26 -1.21 -15.51
C VAL A 199 11.63 0.08 -14.77
N SER A 200 11.56 1.22 -15.47
CA SER A 200 11.93 2.53 -14.92
C SER A 200 11.20 2.89 -13.61
N THR A 201 9.98 2.37 -13.41
CA THR A 201 9.20 2.61 -12.20
C THR A 201 9.56 1.67 -11.03
N LYS A 202 10.39 0.66 -11.26
CA LYS A 202 10.75 -0.37 -10.29
C LYS A 202 12.23 -0.45 -9.96
N ILE A 203 13.06 0.34 -10.62
CA ILE A 203 14.53 0.27 -10.49
C ILE A 203 14.96 0.38 -9.03
N THR A 204 14.51 1.44 -8.34
CA THR A 204 14.92 1.72 -6.96
C THR A 204 14.48 0.61 -6.01
N ILE A 205 13.27 0.06 -6.23
CA ILE A 205 12.78 -1.09 -5.47
C ILE A 205 13.69 -2.29 -5.72
N ILE A 206 13.99 -2.63 -7.00
CA ILE A 206 14.84 -3.76 -7.34
C ILE A 206 16.20 -3.63 -6.68
N GLU A 207 16.86 -2.48 -6.81
CA GLU A 207 18.19 -2.24 -6.24
C GLU A 207 18.20 -2.38 -4.71
N ASN A 208 17.15 -1.93 -4.04
CA ASN A 208 17.06 -2.01 -2.58
C ASN A 208 16.73 -3.42 -2.07
N ILE A 209 15.96 -4.22 -2.83
CA ILE A 209 15.58 -5.57 -2.39
C ILE A 209 16.57 -6.67 -2.80
N LEU A 210 17.37 -6.45 -3.87
CA LEU A 210 18.33 -7.46 -4.33
C LEU A 210 19.26 -7.99 -3.22
N PRO A 211 19.79 -7.17 -2.29
CA PRO A 211 20.62 -7.69 -1.20
C PRO A 211 19.88 -8.59 -0.20
N VAL A 212 18.55 -8.58 -0.23
CA VAL A 212 17.68 -9.21 0.79
C VAL A 212 17.08 -10.51 0.27
N VAL A 213 16.69 -10.53 -1.01
CA VAL A 213 15.93 -11.64 -1.61
C VAL A 213 16.86 -12.76 -2.14
N ASP A 214 16.34 -13.97 -2.17
CA ASP A 214 17.01 -15.13 -2.79
C ASP A 214 16.49 -15.35 -4.22
N ASN A 215 15.23 -14.97 -4.48
CA ASN A 215 14.59 -15.11 -5.79
C ASN A 215 13.87 -13.80 -6.16
N LEU A 216 13.94 -13.44 -7.43
CA LEU A 216 13.23 -12.32 -8.03
C LEU A 216 12.45 -12.81 -9.25
N ILE A 217 11.12 -12.78 -9.18
CA ILE A 217 10.23 -13.05 -10.31
C ILE A 217 9.87 -11.72 -10.96
N ILE A 218 10.14 -11.58 -12.25
CA ILE A 218 9.82 -10.41 -13.05
C ILE A 218 8.68 -10.77 -13.99
N GLY A 219 7.61 -9.98 -13.99
CA GLY A 219 6.43 -10.21 -14.83
C GLY A 219 5.81 -8.93 -15.36
N GLY A 220 4.67 -9.08 -16.03
CA GLY A 220 3.98 -7.96 -16.67
C GLY A 220 4.76 -7.39 -17.86
N GLY A 221 4.38 -6.22 -18.33
CA GLY A 221 4.99 -5.55 -19.48
C GLY A 221 6.48 -5.28 -19.32
N MET A 222 6.95 -5.03 -18.10
CA MET A 222 8.38 -4.79 -17.85
C MET A 222 9.27 -5.99 -18.18
N ALA A 223 8.74 -7.22 -18.15
CA ALA A 223 9.52 -8.41 -18.50
C ALA A 223 10.05 -8.38 -19.93
N PHE A 224 9.33 -7.78 -20.87
CA PHE A 224 9.74 -7.72 -22.27
C PHE A 224 10.95 -6.82 -22.50
N THR A 225 11.18 -5.83 -21.66
CA THR A 225 12.43 -5.04 -21.67
C THR A 225 13.63 -5.93 -21.33
N PHE A 226 13.51 -6.81 -20.34
CA PHE A 226 14.57 -7.77 -19.99
C PHE A 226 14.79 -8.80 -21.08
N ILE A 227 13.71 -9.36 -21.68
CA ILE A 227 13.79 -10.36 -22.75
C ILE A 227 14.47 -9.75 -24.00
N LYS A 228 14.08 -8.55 -24.40
CA LYS A 228 14.70 -7.84 -25.52
C LYS A 228 16.16 -7.50 -25.24
N ALA A 229 16.49 -7.07 -24.04
CA ALA A 229 17.87 -6.79 -23.63
C ALA A 229 18.79 -8.02 -23.78
N GLN A 230 18.24 -9.22 -23.58
CA GLN A 230 18.94 -10.50 -23.77
C GLN A 230 18.95 -10.97 -25.23
N GLY A 231 18.44 -10.19 -26.20
CA GLY A 231 18.42 -10.48 -27.62
C GLY A 231 17.17 -11.20 -28.11
N GLY A 232 16.13 -11.36 -27.30
CA GLY A 232 14.86 -11.96 -27.69
C GLY A 232 14.03 -11.06 -28.61
N ASN A 233 13.23 -11.69 -29.49
CA ASN A 233 12.19 -10.99 -30.25
C ASN A 233 10.90 -10.94 -29.43
N VAL A 234 10.43 -9.74 -29.13
CA VAL A 234 9.24 -9.49 -28.30
C VAL A 234 8.05 -8.94 -29.10
N GLY A 235 8.16 -8.92 -30.43
CA GLY A 235 7.12 -8.40 -31.32
C GLY A 235 6.73 -6.97 -30.99
N ASN A 236 5.42 -6.72 -30.88
CA ASN A 236 4.86 -5.41 -30.50
C ASN A 236 4.63 -5.26 -28.99
N SER A 237 5.23 -6.11 -28.17
CA SER A 237 5.10 -6.02 -26.71
C SER A 237 5.64 -4.70 -26.18
N LEU A 238 5.16 -4.30 -25.01
CA LEU A 238 5.61 -3.08 -24.33
C LEU A 238 7.10 -3.18 -23.95
N VAL A 239 7.93 -2.27 -24.43
CA VAL A 239 9.37 -2.21 -24.14
C VAL A 239 9.80 -0.79 -23.86
N GLU A 240 10.71 -0.61 -22.91
CA GLU A 240 11.47 0.62 -22.72
C GLU A 240 12.86 0.47 -23.38
N ASP A 241 12.96 0.88 -24.65
CA ASP A 241 14.19 0.71 -25.45
C ASP A 241 15.39 1.46 -24.87
N ASP A 242 15.16 2.56 -24.18
CA ASP A 242 16.19 3.34 -23.48
C ASP A 242 16.63 2.71 -22.15
N LYS A 243 16.07 1.57 -21.75
CA LYS A 243 16.35 0.84 -20.50
C LYS A 243 16.94 -0.57 -20.71
N LEU A 244 17.31 -0.92 -21.94
CA LEU A 244 17.87 -2.26 -22.22
C LEU A 244 19.19 -2.49 -21.48
N ASP A 245 20.10 -1.52 -21.50
CA ASP A 245 21.38 -1.61 -20.79
C ASP A 245 21.16 -1.73 -19.27
N LEU A 246 20.22 -0.96 -18.73
CA LEU A 246 19.85 -1.02 -17.32
C LEU A 246 19.28 -2.39 -16.93
N ALA A 247 18.46 -3.01 -17.81
CA ALA A 247 17.94 -4.35 -17.56
C ALA A 247 19.08 -5.39 -17.47
N LEU A 248 20.10 -5.29 -18.33
CA LEU A 248 21.30 -6.14 -18.26
C LEU A 248 22.10 -5.89 -16.97
N GLU A 249 22.28 -4.64 -16.57
CA GLU A 249 22.96 -4.28 -15.32
C GLU A 249 22.24 -4.88 -14.10
N ILE A 250 20.92 -4.85 -14.07
CA ILE A 250 20.10 -5.47 -13.00
C ILE A 250 20.34 -6.97 -12.94
N LEU A 251 20.34 -7.67 -14.11
CA LEU A 251 20.59 -9.10 -14.16
C LEU A 251 22.00 -9.46 -13.67
N GLU A 252 22.99 -8.64 -14.03
CA GLU A 252 24.37 -8.83 -13.57
C GLU A 252 24.50 -8.58 -12.06
N LYS A 253 23.91 -7.52 -11.54
CA LYS A 253 23.85 -7.24 -10.10
C LYS A 253 23.21 -8.39 -9.33
N ALA A 254 22.07 -8.91 -9.81
CA ALA A 254 21.39 -10.06 -9.21
C ALA A 254 22.30 -11.29 -9.17
N LYS A 255 22.97 -11.62 -10.29
CA LYS A 255 23.93 -12.72 -10.38
C LYS A 255 25.08 -12.57 -9.38
N ASN A 256 25.66 -11.37 -9.27
CA ASN A 256 26.76 -11.08 -8.35
C ASN A 256 26.35 -11.18 -6.88
N GLN A 257 25.07 -11.04 -6.57
CA GLN A 257 24.49 -11.18 -5.25
C GLN A 257 23.88 -12.57 -5.00
N ASN A 258 24.06 -13.53 -5.91
CA ASN A 258 23.47 -14.87 -5.88
C ASN A 258 21.94 -14.89 -5.85
N VAL A 259 21.29 -13.88 -6.39
CA VAL A 259 19.84 -13.82 -6.55
C VAL A 259 19.44 -14.51 -7.86
N LYS A 260 18.51 -15.46 -7.77
CA LYS A 260 17.95 -16.11 -8.96
C LYS A 260 16.84 -15.24 -9.53
N VAL A 261 16.99 -14.84 -10.80
CA VAL A 261 15.99 -14.05 -11.51
C VAL A 261 15.19 -14.96 -12.44
N TYR A 262 13.87 -14.89 -12.33
CA TYR A 262 12.93 -15.63 -13.16
C TYR A 262 12.17 -14.64 -14.04
N ILE A 263 12.39 -14.74 -15.35
CA ILE A 263 11.71 -13.97 -16.39
C ILE A 263 10.83 -14.96 -17.16
N PRO A 264 9.66 -14.58 -17.68
CA PRO A 264 8.80 -15.49 -18.44
C PRO A 264 9.56 -16.18 -19.56
N VAL A 265 9.38 -17.50 -19.66
CA VAL A 265 9.93 -18.34 -20.77
C VAL A 265 8.92 -18.51 -21.88
N ASP A 266 7.64 -18.37 -21.58
CA ASP A 266 6.50 -18.40 -22.49
C ASP A 266 5.45 -17.36 -22.10
N VAL A 267 4.65 -16.94 -23.07
CA VAL A 267 3.63 -15.91 -22.91
C VAL A 267 2.38 -16.23 -23.72
N ILE A 268 1.25 -15.69 -23.28
CA ILE A 268 0.04 -15.59 -24.10
C ILE A 268 0.15 -14.31 -24.91
N ALA A 269 0.45 -14.46 -26.19
CA ALA A 269 0.54 -13.35 -27.14
C ALA A 269 -0.79 -13.10 -27.83
N ALA A 270 -1.11 -11.84 -28.09
CA ALA A 270 -2.32 -11.39 -28.79
C ALA A 270 -1.98 -10.43 -29.93
N LYS A 271 -2.84 -10.35 -30.95
CA LYS A 271 -2.69 -9.42 -32.07
C LYS A 271 -3.03 -7.96 -31.72
N GLU A 272 -3.85 -7.77 -30.71
CA GLU A 272 -4.33 -6.46 -30.29
C GLU A 272 -4.42 -6.41 -28.75
N PHE A 273 -4.35 -5.20 -28.18
CA PHE A 273 -4.63 -4.98 -26.77
C PHE A 273 -6.15 -4.96 -26.53
N ASN A 274 -6.75 -6.16 -26.60
CA ASN A 274 -8.18 -6.37 -26.47
C ASN A 274 -8.44 -7.76 -25.86
N ASN A 275 -9.44 -7.86 -24.97
CA ASN A 275 -9.76 -9.13 -24.30
C ASN A 275 -10.08 -10.27 -25.30
N ASP A 276 -10.77 -9.96 -26.38
CA ASP A 276 -11.25 -10.94 -27.36
C ASP A 276 -10.32 -11.08 -28.59
N ALA A 277 -9.12 -10.49 -28.52
CA ALA A 277 -8.14 -10.60 -29.58
C ALA A 277 -7.73 -12.05 -29.84
N GLU A 278 -7.37 -12.35 -31.11
CA GLU A 278 -6.72 -13.61 -31.45
C GLU A 278 -5.46 -13.78 -30.59
N ARG A 279 -5.36 -14.93 -29.90
CA ARG A 279 -4.27 -15.21 -28.96
C ARG A 279 -3.68 -16.59 -29.15
N LYS A 280 -2.42 -16.73 -28.81
CA LYS A 280 -1.69 -18.01 -28.79
C LYS A 280 -0.59 -17.99 -27.74
N GLU A 281 -0.22 -19.17 -27.25
CA GLU A 281 0.95 -19.34 -26.41
C GLU A 281 2.18 -19.48 -27.28
N VAL A 282 3.24 -18.73 -26.95
CA VAL A 282 4.52 -18.72 -27.69
C VAL A 282 5.68 -18.59 -26.72
N ALA A 283 6.90 -18.97 -27.16
CA ALA A 283 8.11 -18.68 -26.40
C ALA A 283 8.25 -17.15 -26.21
N ALA A 284 8.63 -16.74 -25.04
CA ALA A 284 8.67 -15.31 -24.68
C ALA A 284 9.73 -14.51 -25.46
N ASN A 285 10.78 -15.19 -25.93
CA ASN A 285 11.86 -14.64 -26.76
C ASN A 285 11.64 -14.78 -28.28
N GLU A 286 10.48 -15.31 -28.70
CA GLU A 286 10.15 -15.56 -30.11
C GLU A 286 8.72 -15.07 -30.43
N ILE A 287 8.29 -13.95 -29.84
CA ILE A 287 6.98 -13.35 -30.11
C ILE A 287 7.00 -12.82 -31.57
N PRO A 288 6.10 -13.28 -32.46
CA PRO A 288 6.08 -12.84 -33.83
C PRO A 288 5.78 -11.35 -33.99
N ASP A 289 6.25 -10.75 -35.08
CA ASP A 289 5.89 -9.38 -35.45
C ASP A 289 4.38 -9.25 -35.58
N GLY A 290 3.84 -8.11 -35.10
CA GLY A 290 2.41 -7.86 -35.06
C GLY A 290 1.68 -8.51 -33.87
N TRP A 291 2.39 -9.25 -32.99
CA TRP A 291 1.85 -9.82 -31.77
C TRP A 291 2.50 -9.18 -30.55
N MET A 292 1.78 -9.14 -29.44
CA MET A 292 2.25 -8.60 -28.14
C MET A 292 1.94 -9.58 -27.01
N GLY A 293 2.85 -9.77 -26.08
CA GLY A 293 2.62 -10.58 -24.88
C GLY A 293 1.73 -9.83 -23.89
N LEU A 294 0.67 -10.49 -23.42
CA LEU A 294 -0.30 -9.90 -22.47
C LEU A 294 -0.45 -10.69 -21.16
N ASP A 295 -0.01 -11.94 -21.12
CA ASP A 295 0.05 -12.75 -19.88
C ASP A 295 1.19 -13.75 -19.97
N VAL A 296 1.54 -14.40 -18.87
CA VAL A 296 2.55 -15.46 -18.84
C VAL A 296 1.94 -16.80 -19.26
N GLY A 297 2.75 -17.62 -19.96
CA GLY A 297 2.35 -18.94 -20.43
C GLY A 297 2.38 -20.02 -19.34
N SER A 298 2.02 -21.22 -19.76
CA SER A 298 1.83 -22.37 -18.86
C SER A 298 3.13 -22.86 -18.22
N GLU A 299 4.25 -22.80 -18.92
CA GLU A 299 5.55 -23.22 -18.37
C GLU A 299 6.08 -22.20 -17.36
N SER A 300 5.95 -20.91 -17.65
CA SER A 300 6.26 -19.83 -16.70
C SER A 300 5.45 -19.93 -15.41
N GLN A 301 4.16 -20.30 -15.51
CA GLN A 301 3.31 -20.53 -14.34
C GLN A 301 3.84 -21.69 -13.46
N LYS A 302 4.29 -22.79 -14.06
CA LYS A 302 4.89 -23.93 -13.31
C LYS A 302 6.17 -23.51 -12.61
N ILE A 303 7.07 -22.82 -13.32
CA ILE A 303 8.33 -22.33 -12.76
C ILE A 303 8.05 -21.42 -11.57
N ASN A 304 7.13 -20.46 -11.72
CA ASN A 304 6.76 -19.54 -10.65
C ASN A 304 6.16 -20.29 -9.45
N ASN A 305 5.29 -21.28 -9.69
CA ASN A 305 4.72 -22.10 -8.64
C ASN A 305 5.81 -22.82 -7.83
N ASP A 306 6.78 -23.44 -8.51
CA ASP A 306 7.86 -24.17 -7.85
C ASP A 306 8.72 -23.24 -6.99
N VAL A 307 9.01 -22.04 -7.46
CA VAL A 307 9.76 -21.03 -6.69
C VAL A 307 8.97 -20.59 -5.45
N ILE A 308 7.68 -20.30 -5.63
CA ILE A 308 6.81 -19.77 -4.55
C ILE A 308 6.59 -20.84 -3.48
N MET A 309 6.32 -22.09 -3.87
CA MET A 309 6.10 -23.19 -2.91
C MET A 309 7.32 -23.48 -2.05
N ASN A 310 8.52 -23.17 -2.52
CA ASN A 310 9.77 -23.30 -1.76
C ASN A 310 10.13 -22.04 -0.96
N SER A 311 9.34 -20.96 -1.03
CA SER A 311 9.61 -19.70 -0.35
C SER A 311 9.07 -19.70 1.07
N LYS A 312 9.75 -19.00 1.98
CA LYS A 312 9.30 -18.76 3.36
C LYS A 312 8.78 -17.35 3.57
N THR A 313 9.29 -16.41 2.78
CA THR A 313 8.82 -15.02 2.78
C THR A 313 8.58 -14.58 1.34
N ILE A 314 7.42 -14.00 1.07
CA ILE A 314 6.98 -13.61 -0.26
C ILE A 314 6.56 -12.15 -0.24
N LEU A 315 7.14 -11.36 -1.15
CA LEU A 315 6.70 -10.01 -1.49
C LEU A 315 6.03 -10.04 -2.87
N TRP A 316 4.78 -9.62 -2.94
CA TRP A 316 4.07 -9.50 -4.22
C TRP A 316 3.71 -8.05 -4.52
N ASN A 317 4.33 -7.49 -5.58
CA ASN A 317 4.10 -6.13 -6.05
C ASN A 317 4.00 -6.07 -7.58
N GLY A 318 2.81 -6.19 -8.10
CA GLY A 318 2.46 -6.10 -9.52
C GLY A 318 1.98 -7.43 -10.12
N PRO A 319 1.03 -7.37 -11.08
CA PRO A 319 0.50 -8.53 -11.79
C PRO A 319 1.49 -9.06 -12.82
N LEU A 320 1.30 -10.32 -13.23
CA LEU A 320 2.09 -10.96 -14.29
C LEU A 320 1.50 -10.77 -15.69
N GLY A 321 0.20 -10.48 -15.78
CA GLY A 321 -0.53 -10.26 -17.03
C GLY A 321 -1.52 -9.10 -16.88
N VAL A 322 -2.26 -8.82 -17.96
CA VAL A 322 -3.29 -7.78 -18.01
C VAL A 322 -4.58 -8.35 -17.40
N PHE A 323 -4.62 -8.49 -16.08
CA PHE A 323 -5.68 -9.18 -15.34
C PHE A 323 -7.06 -8.52 -15.45
N GLU A 324 -7.13 -7.27 -15.87
CA GLU A 324 -8.38 -6.56 -16.18
C GLU A 324 -9.10 -7.17 -17.39
N MET A 325 -8.36 -7.89 -18.22
CA MET A 325 -8.86 -8.70 -19.33
C MET A 325 -8.95 -10.15 -18.91
N SER A 326 -10.14 -10.73 -18.84
CA SER A 326 -10.36 -12.09 -18.33
C SER A 326 -9.54 -13.17 -19.06
N ASN A 327 -9.27 -12.95 -20.35
CA ASN A 327 -8.48 -13.87 -21.19
C ASN A 327 -6.96 -13.77 -20.97
N PHE A 328 -6.50 -12.81 -20.17
CA PHE A 328 -5.08 -12.55 -19.85
C PHE A 328 -4.86 -12.41 -18.32
N ALA A 329 -5.73 -13.02 -17.54
CA ALA A 329 -5.69 -13.00 -16.09
C ALA A 329 -5.16 -14.31 -15.46
N GLU A 330 -5.02 -15.38 -16.26
CA GLU A 330 -4.72 -16.73 -15.73
C GLU A 330 -3.33 -16.81 -15.11
N GLY A 331 -2.32 -16.15 -15.68
CA GLY A 331 -0.98 -16.11 -15.11
C GLY A 331 -0.95 -15.46 -13.72
N THR A 332 -1.70 -14.36 -13.52
CA THR A 332 -1.79 -13.70 -12.22
C THR A 332 -2.65 -14.50 -11.23
N LYS A 333 -3.69 -15.22 -11.69
CA LYS A 333 -4.47 -16.13 -10.84
C LYS A 333 -3.65 -17.32 -10.37
N ALA A 334 -2.90 -17.98 -11.28
CA ALA A 334 -2.01 -19.09 -10.92
C ALA A 334 -0.95 -18.66 -9.89
N LEU A 335 -0.43 -17.44 -10.04
CA LEU A 335 0.45 -16.83 -9.04
C LEU A 335 -0.26 -16.66 -7.69
N GLY A 336 -1.48 -16.12 -7.70
CA GLY A 336 -2.31 -15.95 -6.50
C GLY A 336 -2.60 -17.26 -5.79
N ASP A 337 -2.92 -18.32 -6.53
CA ASP A 337 -3.13 -19.67 -6.00
C ASP A 337 -1.86 -20.22 -5.35
N SER A 338 -0.71 -20.10 -6.03
CA SER A 338 0.60 -20.54 -5.49
C SER A 338 0.94 -19.81 -4.19
N ILE A 339 0.73 -18.48 -4.12
CA ILE A 339 0.99 -17.68 -2.91
C ILE A 339 0.02 -18.08 -1.78
N ALA A 340 -1.26 -18.31 -2.09
CA ALA A 340 -2.24 -18.75 -1.11
C ALA A 340 -1.88 -20.13 -0.52
N GLU A 341 -1.46 -21.07 -1.34
CA GLU A 341 -1.00 -22.40 -0.94
C GLU A 341 0.27 -22.33 -0.08
N ALA A 342 1.28 -21.55 -0.51
CA ALA A 342 2.50 -21.34 0.26
C ALA A 342 2.20 -20.68 1.61
N THR A 343 1.29 -19.71 1.65
CA THR A 343 0.85 -19.04 2.89
C THR A 343 0.17 -20.03 3.83
N LYS A 344 -0.71 -20.87 3.32
CA LYS A 344 -1.37 -21.94 4.08
C LYS A 344 -0.34 -22.95 4.63
N ALA A 345 0.74 -23.18 3.91
CA ALA A 345 1.85 -24.03 4.34
C ALA A 345 2.81 -23.34 5.33
N GLY A 346 2.56 -22.09 5.73
CA GLY A 346 3.30 -21.35 6.74
C GLY A 346 4.27 -20.28 6.23
N ALA A 347 4.30 -20.01 4.92
CA ALA A 347 5.07 -18.87 4.41
C ALA A 347 4.40 -17.55 4.79
N PHE A 348 5.21 -16.50 5.01
CA PHE A 348 4.70 -15.14 5.15
C PHE A 348 4.57 -14.49 3.78
N SER A 349 3.40 -13.94 3.47
CA SER A 349 3.15 -13.24 2.21
C SER A 349 2.66 -11.82 2.43
N LEU A 350 3.38 -10.84 1.86
CA LEU A 350 3.03 -9.43 1.82
C LEU A 350 2.61 -9.04 0.41
N VAL A 351 1.40 -8.54 0.26
CA VAL A 351 0.88 -8.00 -1.00
C VAL A 351 0.78 -6.48 -0.90
N GLY A 352 1.31 -5.78 -1.90
CA GLY A 352 1.21 -4.33 -1.94
C GLY A 352 1.34 -3.76 -3.35
N GLY A 353 1.01 -2.47 -3.45
CA GLY A 353 0.84 -1.79 -4.73
C GLY A 353 -0.61 -1.85 -5.23
N GLY A 354 -1.04 -0.78 -5.92
CA GLY A 354 -2.45 -0.60 -6.30
C GLY A 354 -3.03 -1.79 -7.06
N ASP A 355 -2.34 -2.23 -8.11
CA ASP A 355 -2.81 -3.30 -8.99
C ASP A 355 -2.88 -4.66 -8.28
N SER A 356 -1.86 -5.01 -7.49
CA SER A 356 -1.87 -6.26 -6.72
C SER A 356 -2.98 -6.28 -5.67
N VAL A 357 -3.19 -5.16 -4.97
CA VAL A 357 -4.27 -5.03 -3.98
C VAL A 357 -5.63 -5.10 -4.66
N ALA A 358 -5.80 -4.46 -5.81
CA ALA A 358 -7.02 -4.56 -6.61
C ALA A 358 -7.28 -6.02 -7.04
N PHE A 359 -6.25 -6.70 -7.55
CA PHE A 359 -6.34 -8.10 -7.97
C PHE A 359 -6.76 -9.02 -6.82
N VAL A 360 -6.07 -8.98 -5.68
CA VAL A 360 -6.38 -9.89 -4.55
C VAL A 360 -7.78 -9.66 -3.97
N LYS A 361 -8.28 -8.43 -4.01
CA LYS A 361 -9.67 -8.12 -3.63
C LYS A 361 -10.66 -8.65 -4.65
N GLN A 362 -10.43 -8.37 -5.93
CA GLN A 362 -11.35 -8.76 -7.02
C GLN A 362 -11.49 -10.28 -7.14
N PHE A 363 -10.39 -11.02 -6.98
CA PHE A 363 -10.36 -12.48 -7.17
C PHE A 363 -10.39 -13.28 -5.86
N GLY A 364 -10.61 -12.63 -4.70
CA GLY A 364 -10.81 -13.31 -3.42
C GLY A 364 -9.55 -13.95 -2.82
N TYR A 365 -8.39 -13.33 -3.01
CA TYR A 365 -7.13 -13.75 -2.38
C TYR A 365 -6.77 -12.98 -1.12
N ALA A 366 -7.49 -11.87 -0.81
CA ALA A 366 -7.13 -10.99 0.30
C ALA A 366 -7.03 -11.72 1.66
N ASP A 367 -7.93 -12.69 1.90
CA ASP A 367 -7.95 -13.49 3.15
C ASP A 367 -7.04 -14.73 3.08
N LYS A 368 -6.39 -14.97 1.93
CA LYS A 368 -5.52 -16.14 1.70
C LYS A 368 -4.04 -15.81 1.77
N VAL A 369 -3.69 -14.53 1.96
CA VAL A 369 -2.33 -14.03 2.14
C VAL A 369 -2.13 -13.53 3.56
N SER A 370 -0.88 -13.42 4.02
CA SER A 370 -0.60 -13.01 5.40
C SER A 370 -0.93 -11.54 5.65
N TYR A 371 -0.64 -10.67 4.69
CA TYR A 371 -0.91 -9.25 4.82
C TYR A 371 -1.13 -8.56 3.46
N VAL A 372 -2.19 -7.75 3.38
CA VAL A 372 -2.46 -6.85 2.25
C VAL A 372 -2.22 -5.42 2.73
N SER A 373 -1.20 -4.76 2.19
CA SER A 373 -0.86 -3.40 2.59
C SER A 373 -1.91 -2.38 2.15
N THR A 374 -2.24 -1.48 3.05
CA THR A 374 -3.08 -0.31 2.76
C THR A 374 -2.26 0.90 2.31
N GLY A 375 -0.94 0.78 2.34
CA GLY A 375 0.01 1.88 2.27
C GLY A 375 0.23 2.49 0.89
N GLY A 376 -0.08 1.76 -0.20
CA GLY A 376 0.13 2.26 -1.55
C GLY A 376 1.54 2.83 -1.76
N GLY A 377 1.65 4.15 -1.95
CA GLY A 377 2.92 4.85 -2.14
C GLY A 377 3.89 4.73 -0.96
N ALA A 378 3.39 4.79 0.27
CA ALA A 378 4.25 4.66 1.46
C ALA A 378 4.94 3.28 1.54
N MET A 379 4.23 2.21 1.17
CA MET A 379 4.83 0.89 1.07
C MET A 379 5.93 0.85 0.00
N LEU A 380 5.67 1.41 -1.18
CA LEU A 380 6.66 1.44 -2.26
C LEU A 380 7.92 2.20 -1.84
N GLU A 381 7.76 3.39 -1.26
CA GLU A 381 8.90 4.16 -0.74
C GLU A 381 9.67 3.42 0.35
N SER A 382 8.99 2.66 1.21
CA SER A 382 9.67 1.78 2.18
C SER A 382 10.49 0.68 1.49
N LEU A 383 9.97 0.07 0.42
CA LEU A 383 10.69 -0.92 -0.38
C LEU A 383 11.86 -0.31 -1.15
N GLU A 384 11.79 0.98 -1.48
CA GLU A 384 12.87 1.77 -2.06
C GLU A 384 13.95 2.16 -1.03
N GLY A 385 13.75 1.84 0.25
CA GLY A 385 14.67 2.19 1.33
C GLY A 385 14.59 3.65 1.78
N LEU A 386 13.53 4.36 1.39
CA LEU A 386 13.34 5.75 1.77
C LEU A 386 12.80 5.86 3.21
N GLU A 387 13.29 6.87 3.93
CA GLU A 387 12.77 7.20 5.25
C GLU A 387 11.37 7.81 5.13
N LEU A 388 10.41 7.24 5.85
CA LEU A 388 9.05 7.77 5.90
C LEU A 388 8.94 8.86 6.99
N PRO A 389 8.66 10.14 6.64
CA PRO A 389 8.57 11.23 7.62
C PRO A 389 7.60 10.96 8.77
N GLY A 390 6.43 10.37 8.48
CA GLY A 390 5.44 10.02 9.51
C GLY A 390 5.88 8.92 10.47
N VAL A 391 6.85 8.08 10.06
CA VAL A 391 7.46 7.05 10.91
C VAL A 391 8.57 7.67 11.75
N SER A 392 9.48 8.41 11.11
CA SER A 392 10.61 9.05 11.79
C SER A 392 10.17 10.03 12.86
N ALA A 393 9.07 10.75 12.64
CA ALA A 393 8.51 11.70 13.59
C ALA A 393 8.08 11.04 14.92
N ILE A 394 7.65 9.80 14.91
CA ILE A 394 7.29 9.05 16.12
C ILE A 394 8.54 8.49 16.81
N ASN A 395 9.53 8.02 16.03
CA ASN A 395 10.72 7.35 16.56
C ASN A 395 11.72 8.35 17.20
N LYS A 396 11.75 9.59 16.71
CA LYS A 396 12.55 10.69 17.28
C LYS A 396 11.89 11.24 18.55
#